data_ab8d7c9f3f704384dcdc710908a34129
#
_entry.id   ab8d7c9f3f704384dcdc710908a34129
#
_cell.length_a   1.000
_cell.length_b   1.000
_cell.length_c   1.000
_cell.angle_alpha   90.00
_cell.angle_beta   90.00
_cell.angle_gamma   90.00
#
_symmetry.space_group_name_H-M   'P 1'
#
loop_
_entity.id
_entity.type
_entity.pdbx_description
1 polymer ?
#
loop_
_entity_poly.entity_id
_entity_poly.type
_entity_poly.pdbx_seq_one_letter_code
_entity_poly.pdbx_strand_id
1 'polypeptide(L)' 'MLDSLGRQAKLRYLSGSYHVLAPGDFVVCAATGRRISLPALRYWSHEFQEAYADAVVATTRYAEMKAQGKI' A
#
# COMPACT_ATOMS: atom_id res chain seq x y z
N MET A 1 5.73 10.84 -22.46
CA MET A 1 5.52 10.28 -22.19
C MET A 1 4.75 9.77 -21.67
N LEU A 2 4.45 9.46 -21.88
CA LEU A 2 3.58 9.15 -21.21
C LEU A 2 3.81 8.09 -20.39
N ASP A 3 3.54 8.20 -19.37
CA ASP A 3 3.64 7.17 -18.41
C ASP A 3 2.66 6.07 -18.75
N SER A 4 3.17 5.00 -19.29
CA SER A 4 2.32 3.90 -19.71
C SER A 4 1.65 3.21 -18.54
N LEU A 5 2.11 3.47 -17.30
CA LEU A 5 1.52 2.89 -16.10
C LEU A 5 0.28 3.64 -15.63
N GLY A 6 -0.03 4.75 -16.29
CA GLY A 6 -1.21 5.47 -15.95
C GLY A 6 -1.06 6.30 -14.70
N ARG A 7 -2.12 6.31 -13.89
CA ARG A 7 -2.24 7.24 -12.77
C ARG A 7 -2.21 6.50 -11.45
N GLN A 8 -1.64 7.13 -10.45
CA GLN A 8 -1.66 6.59 -9.09
C GLN A 8 -3.06 6.70 -8.51
N ALA A 9 -3.56 5.60 -7.99
CA ALA A 9 -4.84 5.57 -7.31
C ALA A 9 -4.70 6.10 -5.89
N LYS A 10 -5.80 6.63 -5.37
CA LYS A 10 -5.87 7.02 -3.98
C LYS A 10 -6.89 6.12 -3.30
N LEU A 11 -6.48 5.42 -2.27
CA LEU A 11 -7.32 4.44 -1.59
C LEU A 11 -7.46 4.76 -0.12
N ARG A 12 -8.61 4.36 0.43
CA ARG A 12 -8.79 4.30 1.86
C ARG A 12 -8.78 2.83 2.23
N TYR A 13 -7.81 2.42 3.03
CA TYR A 13 -7.63 1.03 3.41
C TYR A 13 -8.49 0.68 4.61
N LEU A 14 -9.18 -0.45 4.49
CA LEU A 14 -10.00 -1.01 5.54
C LEU A 14 -9.39 -2.34 5.94
N SER A 15 -9.98 -3.00 6.94
CA SER A 15 -9.43 -4.24 7.47
C SER A 15 -9.35 -5.36 6.43
N GLY A 16 -10.40 -5.57 5.67
CA GLY A 16 -10.43 -6.65 4.69
C GLY A 16 -10.62 -6.21 3.25
N SER A 17 -10.62 -4.90 3.01
CA SER A 17 -10.87 -4.36 1.67
C SER A 17 -10.37 -2.93 1.61
N TYR A 18 -10.65 -2.24 0.52
CA TYR A 18 -10.33 -0.82 0.41
C TYR A 18 -11.39 -0.11 -0.42
N HIS A 19 -11.48 1.20 -0.23
CA HIS A 19 -12.32 2.07 -1.04
C HIS A 19 -11.45 2.89 -1.95
N VAL A 20 -11.87 3.08 -3.19
CA VAL A 20 -11.15 3.91 -4.15
C VAL A 20 -11.63 5.34 -3.99
N LEU A 21 -10.75 6.23 -3.51
CA LEU A 21 -11.06 7.64 -3.35
C LEU A 21 -10.80 8.41 -4.64
N ALA A 22 -9.76 8.02 -5.37
CA ALA A 22 -9.47 8.57 -6.68
C ALA A 22 -9.00 7.42 -7.56
N PRO A 23 -9.58 7.25 -8.77
CA PRO A 23 -9.24 6.11 -9.61
C PRO A 23 -7.82 6.17 -10.12
N GLY A 24 -7.25 5.01 -10.38
CA GLY A 24 -5.91 4.88 -10.90
C GLY A 24 -5.57 3.41 -11.08
N ASP A 25 -4.33 3.17 -11.50
CA ASP A 25 -3.89 1.83 -11.87
C ASP A 25 -2.97 1.20 -10.84
N PHE A 26 -2.38 2.00 -9.99
CA PHE A 26 -1.40 1.50 -9.02
C PHE A 26 -1.39 2.36 -7.76
N VAL A 27 -0.79 1.80 -6.71
CA VAL A 27 -0.42 2.54 -5.50
C VAL A 27 1.06 2.30 -5.24
N VAL A 28 1.62 3.01 -4.27
CA VAL A 28 3.05 2.93 -3.97
C VAL A 28 3.24 2.29 -2.61
N CYS A 29 4.18 1.34 -2.55
CA CYS A 29 4.55 0.69 -1.29
C CYS A 29 5.16 1.73 -0.34
N ALA A 30 4.64 1.79 0.87
CA ALA A 30 5.08 2.78 1.85
C ALA A 30 6.51 2.53 2.30
N ALA A 31 6.98 1.29 2.26
CA ALA A 31 8.30 0.94 2.76
C ALA A 31 9.38 0.98 1.68
N THR A 32 9.05 0.60 0.44
CA THR A 32 10.05 0.45 -0.62
C THR A 32 9.92 1.47 -1.73
N GLY A 33 8.79 2.15 -1.85
CA GLY A 33 8.54 3.06 -2.95
C GLY A 33 8.20 2.39 -4.26
N ARG A 34 8.06 1.06 -4.27
CA ARG A 34 7.73 0.32 -5.49
C ARG A 34 6.27 0.52 -5.85
N ARG A 35 6.00 0.51 -7.14
CA ARG A 35 4.62 0.59 -7.62
C ARG A 35 3.97 -0.77 -7.51
N ILE A 36 2.71 -0.77 -7.08
CA ILE A 36 1.92 -1.99 -6.92
C ILE A 36 0.65 -1.79 -7.73
N SER A 37 0.49 -2.59 -8.78
CA SER A 37 -0.76 -2.50 -9.56
C SER A 37 -1.92 -2.94 -8.68
N LEU A 38 -3.10 -2.35 -8.87
CA LEU A 38 -4.24 -2.67 -8.00
C LEU A 38 -4.59 -4.15 -8.01
N PRO A 39 -4.59 -4.85 -9.16
CA PRO A 39 -4.85 -6.30 -9.14
C PRO A 39 -3.84 -7.10 -8.33
N ALA A 40 -2.63 -6.57 -8.14
CA ALA A 40 -1.58 -7.26 -7.38
C ALA A 40 -1.55 -6.85 -5.92
N LEU A 41 -2.33 -5.85 -5.54
CA LEU A 41 -2.33 -5.34 -4.16
C LEU A 41 -2.97 -6.36 -3.23
N ARG A 42 -2.21 -6.85 -2.25
CA ARG A 42 -2.68 -7.85 -1.31
C ARG A 42 -2.41 -7.50 0.14
N TYR A 43 -1.45 -6.61 0.40
CA TYR A 43 -1.02 -6.31 1.77
C TYR A 43 -1.10 -4.83 2.03
N TRP A 44 -1.79 -4.47 3.11
CA TRP A 44 -1.91 -3.06 3.52
C TRP A 44 -2.23 -3.00 5.01
N SER A 45 -2.11 -1.79 5.57
CA SER A 45 -2.51 -1.53 6.94
C SER A 45 -3.62 -0.50 6.96
N HIS A 46 -4.75 -0.85 7.58
CA HIS A 46 -5.82 0.13 7.74
C HIS A 46 -5.49 1.13 8.87
N GLU A 47 -4.65 0.72 9.80
CA GLU A 47 -4.25 1.60 10.89
C GLU A 47 -3.35 2.73 10.41
N PHE A 48 -2.38 2.41 9.55
CA PHE A 48 -1.42 3.38 9.05
C PHE A 48 -1.77 3.89 7.67
N GLN A 49 -2.80 3.33 7.04
CA GLN A 49 -3.23 3.71 5.68
C GLN A 49 -2.07 3.59 4.71
N GLU A 50 -1.44 2.41 4.68
CA GLU A 50 -0.27 2.12 3.86
C GLU A 50 -0.45 0.84 3.08
N ALA A 51 0.12 0.81 1.88
CA ALA A 51 0.18 -0.40 1.07
C ALA A 51 1.59 -0.98 1.13
N TYR A 52 1.70 -2.29 1.00
CA TYR A 52 2.98 -3.00 1.03
C TYR A 52 3.12 -3.88 -0.19
N ALA A 53 4.34 -3.93 -0.74
CA ALA A 53 4.61 -4.64 -1.99
C ALA A 53 4.44 -6.15 -1.84
N ASP A 54 4.81 -6.73 -0.70
CA ASP A 54 4.70 -8.17 -0.48
C ASP A 54 4.63 -8.47 1.02
N ALA A 55 4.51 -9.76 1.34
CA ALA A 55 4.36 -10.20 2.72
C ALA A 55 5.59 -9.91 3.57
N VAL A 56 6.77 -10.02 2.98
CA VAL A 56 8.02 -9.75 3.70
C VAL A 56 8.08 -8.28 4.11
N VAL A 57 7.76 -7.40 3.17
CA VAL A 57 7.73 -5.96 3.44
C VAL A 57 6.70 -5.64 4.51
N ALA A 58 5.51 -6.23 4.42
CA ALA A 58 4.44 -6.00 5.40
C ALA A 58 4.88 -6.42 6.79
N THR A 59 5.49 -7.61 6.90
CA THR A 59 5.95 -8.13 8.18
C THR A 59 7.06 -7.26 8.77
N THR A 60 8.02 -6.86 7.94
CA THR A 60 9.11 -6.00 8.38
C THR A 60 8.59 -4.66 8.87
N ARG A 61 7.67 -4.07 8.12
CA ARG A 61 7.09 -2.79 8.51
C ARG A 61 6.33 -2.89 9.83
N TYR A 62 5.56 -3.97 10.00
CA TYR A 62 4.82 -4.19 11.22
C TYR A 62 5.78 -4.31 12.42
N ALA A 63 6.87 -5.07 12.25
CA ALA A 63 7.86 -5.25 13.30
C ALA A 63 8.52 -3.92 13.67
N GLU A 64 8.84 -3.09 12.67
CA GLU A 64 9.42 -1.77 12.90
C GLU A 64 8.47 -0.88 13.69
N MET A 65 7.20 -0.86 13.33
CA MET A 65 6.22 -0.04 14.01
C MET A 65 6.02 -0.50 15.45
N LYS A 66 6.01 -1.81 15.66
CA LYS A 66 5.88 -2.37 16.99
C LYS A 66 7.08 -2.01 17.86
N ALA A 67 8.29 -2.08 17.29
CA ALA A 67 9.51 -1.72 18.00
C ALA A 67 9.52 -0.25 18.38
N GLN A 68 8.86 0.59 17.61
CA GLN A 68 8.78 2.03 17.88
C GLN A 68 7.61 2.39 18.81
N GLY A 69 6.88 1.40 19.27
CA GLY A 69 5.75 1.63 20.17
C GLY A 69 4.51 2.17 19.52
N LYS A 70 4.37 2.01 18.19
CA LYS A 70 3.22 2.53 17.46
C LYS A 70 2.07 1.54 17.35
N ILE A 71 2.32 0.32 17.77
CA ILE A 71 1.29 -0.72 17.81
C ILE A 71 1.30 -1.34 19.20
#